data_143d994326fc82d6e3daf7d9cf264d86
#
_entry.id   143d994326fc82d6e3daf7d9cf264d86
#
_cell.length_a   1.000
_cell.length_b   1.000
_cell.length_c   1.000
_cell.angle_alpha   90.00
_cell.angle_beta   90.00
_cell.angle_gamma   90.00
#
_symmetry.space_group_name_H-M   'P 1'
#
loop_
_entity.id
_entity.type
_entity.pdbx_description
1 polymer ?
#
loop_
_entity_poly.entity_id
_entity_poly.type
_entity_poly.pdbx_seq_one_letter_code
_entity_poly.pdbx_strand_id
1 'polypeptide(L)'
;MKRVHLGMMTLLALVLGACGNGQTKDAGAETSQVTQAATTAAPTTETTTTVAPKPDNKELYAKIFEDIRTVKELGADVAEKLNVPLQYWAANSLNKQKDSLQYLFYDINDDGVDELFIGHTSNGKPFTVVAYYLDGKTPKILHQSYVAEAGGARSTFSFFKGGLLYTVEFLSGTGNGDAKVFKLEPKGAGLTLVNALKFEKMQFKLEDLGLKQADTIDLTKMDWKEFK
;
A
#
# COMPACT_ATOMS: atom_id res chain seq x y z
N MET A 1 3.46 34.84 29.52
CA MET A 1 4.26 34.70 28.28
C MET A 1 5.52 33.94 28.59
N LYS A 2 5.60 32.65 28.30
CA LYS A 2 6.84 31.85 28.38
C LYS A 2 7.06 31.20 27.02
N ARG A 3 8.16 31.58 26.37
CA ARG A 3 8.60 31.03 25.08
C ARG A 3 9.26 29.68 25.35
N VAL A 4 8.78 28.64 24.69
CA VAL A 4 9.39 27.31 24.67
C VAL A 4 10.23 27.23 23.40
N HIS A 5 11.53 27.00 23.57
CA HIS A 5 12.50 26.83 22.50
C HIS A 5 12.39 25.40 21.95
N LEU A 6 12.16 25.31 20.66
CA LEU A 6 12.17 24.06 19.91
C LEU A 6 13.61 23.72 19.54
N GLY A 7 14.17 22.70 20.18
CA GLY A 7 15.51 22.18 19.89
C GLY A 7 15.50 21.33 18.62
N MET A 8 16.22 21.80 17.61
CA MET A 8 16.48 21.11 16.33
C MET A 8 17.65 20.16 16.55
N MET A 9 17.41 18.86 16.50
CA MET A 9 18.44 17.84 16.61
C MET A 9 18.87 17.37 15.21
N THR A 10 20.05 17.84 14.81
CA THR A 10 20.72 17.46 13.56
C THR A 10 21.46 16.14 13.81
N LEU A 11 21.14 15.09 13.07
CA LEU A 11 21.87 13.84 13.15
C LEU A 11 22.91 13.78 12.03
N LEU A 12 24.17 13.73 12.46
CA LEU A 12 25.38 13.68 11.65
C LEU A 12 25.67 12.23 11.21
N ALA A 13 25.79 11.99 9.91
CA ALA A 13 26.21 10.71 9.36
C ALA A 13 27.73 10.58 9.39
N LEU A 14 28.26 9.50 9.94
CA LEU A 14 29.65 9.11 9.86
C LEU A 14 29.79 7.90 8.93
N VAL A 15 30.50 8.12 7.82
CA VAL A 15 30.99 7.09 6.90
C VAL A 15 32.40 6.71 7.36
N LEU A 16 32.66 5.45 7.57
CA LEU A 16 34.01 4.90 7.65
C LEU A 16 34.13 3.66 6.79
N GLY A 17 34.92 3.80 5.72
CA GLY A 17 35.37 2.72 4.91
C GLY A 17 36.57 1.99 5.54
N ALA A 18 36.76 0.72 5.18
CA ALA A 18 38.02 0.02 5.33
C ALA A 18 38.19 -0.98 4.19
N CYS A 19 39.20 -0.71 3.37
CA CYS A 19 39.80 -1.64 2.41
C CYS A 19 40.60 -2.72 3.15
N GLY A 20 40.56 -3.96 2.67
CA GLY A 20 41.45 -5.03 3.08
C GLY A 20 41.77 -5.92 1.91
N ASN A 21 43.00 -5.76 1.40
CA ASN A 21 43.63 -6.49 0.29
C ASN A 21 44.32 -7.73 0.86
N GLY A 22 44.22 -8.87 0.21
CA GLY A 22 44.95 -10.09 0.57
C GLY A 22 45.12 -11.05 -0.60
N GLN A 23 46.23 -10.91 -1.31
CA GLN A 23 46.72 -11.89 -2.30
C GLN A 23 47.41 -13.04 -1.59
N THR A 24 47.25 -14.27 -2.08
CA THR A 24 48.35 -15.26 -2.16
C THR A 24 48.15 -16.19 -3.36
N LYS A 25 49.25 -16.41 -4.07
CA LYS A 25 49.54 -17.31 -5.17
C LYS A 25 49.62 -18.78 -4.70
N ASP A 26 49.35 -19.80 -5.52
CA ASP A 26 50.30 -20.56 -6.34
C ASP A 26 49.63 -21.73 -7.08
N ALA A 27 49.96 -21.83 -8.34
CA ALA A 27 50.51 -22.89 -9.17
C ALA A 27 49.96 -24.34 -9.10
N GLY A 28 49.61 -24.83 -10.31
CA GLY A 28 49.47 -26.26 -10.60
C GLY A 28 48.88 -26.48 -11.99
N ALA A 29 49.74 -26.62 -12.99
CA ALA A 29 49.40 -27.00 -14.36
C ALA A 29 49.12 -28.50 -14.44
N GLU A 30 48.07 -28.92 -15.15
CA GLU A 30 48.05 -30.18 -15.89
C GLU A 30 47.13 -30.09 -17.12
N THR A 31 47.73 -30.34 -18.24
CA THR A 31 47.20 -30.44 -19.59
C THR A 31 46.49 -31.79 -19.76
N SER A 32 45.21 -31.77 -20.15
CA SER A 32 44.59 -32.94 -20.77
C SER A 32 43.66 -32.50 -21.90
N GLN A 33 44.11 -32.82 -23.11
CA GLN A 33 43.30 -32.79 -24.32
C GLN A 33 42.20 -33.83 -24.25
N VAL A 34 40.94 -33.42 -24.48
CA VAL A 34 39.85 -34.34 -24.82
C VAL A 34 39.00 -33.74 -25.94
N THR A 35 39.16 -34.36 -27.07
CA THR A 35 38.28 -34.63 -28.21
C THR A 35 36.95 -33.84 -28.26
N GLN A 36 36.80 -33.01 -29.31
CA GLN A 36 35.54 -32.46 -29.79
C GLN A 36 34.59 -33.57 -30.28
N ALA A 37 33.48 -33.71 -29.60
CA ALA A 37 32.31 -34.37 -30.14
C ALA A 37 31.33 -33.29 -30.62
N ALA A 38 31.05 -33.30 -31.91
CA ALA A 38 30.07 -32.45 -32.53
C ALA A 38 28.65 -32.86 -32.05
N THR A 39 28.05 -32.05 -31.22
CA THR A 39 26.63 -32.21 -30.82
C THR A 39 25.77 -31.36 -31.75
N THR A 40 25.02 -32.04 -32.60
CA THR A 40 23.98 -31.48 -33.47
C THR A 40 22.92 -30.79 -32.59
N ALA A 41 22.83 -29.48 -32.69
CA ALA A 41 21.81 -28.70 -32.00
C ALA A 41 20.43 -29.02 -32.60
N ALA A 42 19.52 -29.57 -31.79
CA ALA A 42 18.12 -29.67 -32.12
C ALA A 42 17.50 -28.26 -32.16
N PRO A 43 16.52 -27.98 -33.03
CA PRO A 43 15.87 -26.69 -33.09
C PRO A 43 15.09 -26.45 -31.79
N THR A 44 15.48 -25.45 -31.01
CA THR A 44 14.73 -24.95 -29.86
C THR A 44 13.46 -24.28 -30.38
N THR A 45 12.35 -24.95 -30.24
CA THR A 45 11.02 -24.35 -30.48
C THR A 45 10.81 -23.31 -29.37
N GLU A 46 10.97 -22.04 -29.70
CA GLU A 46 10.55 -20.95 -28.82
C GLU A 46 9.04 -21.03 -28.62
N THR A 47 8.61 -21.54 -27.48
CA THR A 47 7.23 -21.50 -27.07
C THR A 47 6.93 -20.05 -26.68
N THR A 48 6.39 -19.29 -27.62
CA THR A 48 5.83 -17.94 -27.33
C THR A 48 4.66 -18.13 -26.38
N THR A 49 4.90 -17.99 -25.09
CA THR A 49 3.84 -17.94 -24.07
C THR A 49 3.06 -16.67 -24.31
N THR A 50 1.93 -16.77 -24.99
CA THR A 50 0.97 -15.67 -25.10
C THR A 50 0.43 -15.40 -23.71
N VAL A 51 0.93 -14.36 -23.04
CA VAL A 51 0.39 -13.88 -21.76
C VAL A 51 -1.03 -13.42 -22.05
N ALA A 52 -1.99 -14.00 -21.36
CA ALA A 52 -3.39 -13.56 -21.46
C ALA A 52 -3.45 -12.05 -21.12
N PRO A 53 -4.25 -11.26 -21.86
CA PRO A 53 -4.36 -9.83 -21.58
C PRO A 53 -4.84 -9.62 -20.15
N LYS A 54 -4.18 -8.69 -19.42
CA LYS A 54 -4.59 -8.29 -18.07
C LYS A 54 -6.03 -7.76 -18.14
N PRO A 55 -6.92 -8.17 -17.24
CA PRO A 55 -8.29 -7.68 -17.23
C PRO A 55 -8.34 -6.16 -17.12
N ASP A 56 -9.36 -5.52 -17.68
CA ASP A 56 -9.58 -4.09 -17.49
C ASP A 56 -10.00 -3.81 -16.04
N ASN A 57 -9.12 -3.16 -15.29
CA ASN A 57 -9.37 -2.80 -13.91
C ASN A 57 -10.65 -1.96 -13.74
N LYS A 58 -10.98 -1.09 -14.70
CA LYS A 58 -12.20 -0.28 -14.62
C LYS A 58 -13.48 -1.13 -14.72
N GLU A 59 -13.44 -2.20 -15.49
CA GLU A 59 -14.54 -3.16 -15.55
C GLU A 59 -14.67 -3.92 -14.23
N LEU A 60 -13.56 -4.41 -13.68
CA LEU A 60 -13.55 -5.16 -12.42
C LEU A 60 -14.07 -4.33 -11.23
N TYR A 61 -13.78 -3.04 -11.20
CA TYR A 61 -14.20 -2.11 -10.14
C TYR A 61 -15.37 -1.19 -10.55
N ALA A 62 -16.11 -1.50 -11.63
CA ALA A 62 -17.17 -0.63 -12.16
C ALA A 62 -18.21 -0.21 -11.10
N LYS A 63 -18.61 -1.14 -10.21
CA LYS A 63 -19.55 -0.86 -9.10
C LYS A 63 -18.98 0.15 -8.11
N ILE A 64 -17.67 0.13 -7.85
CA ILE A 64 -17.04 1.11 -6.96
C ILE A 64 -17.04 2.49 -7.61
N PHE A 65 -16.74 2.59 -8.91
CA PHE A 65 -16.83 3.86 -9.62
C PHE A 65 -18.26 4.44 -9.61
N GLU A 66 -19.29 3.59 -9.72
CA GLU A 66 -20.69 3.98 -9.55
C GLU A 66 -20.98 4.49 -8.13
N ASP A 67 -20.55 3.75 -7.11
CA ASP A 67 -20.70 4.12 -5.70
C ASP A 67 -20.08 5.49 -5.40
N ILE A 68 -18.86 5.73 -5.88
CA ILE A 68 -18.18 7.02 -5.66
C ILE A 68 -18.87 8.17 -6.40
N ARG A 69 -19.40 7.95 -7.62
CA ARG A 69 -20.23 8.95 -8.30
C ARG A 69 -21.49 9.26 -7.49
N THR A 70 -22.14 8.23 -6.97
CA THR A 70 -23.34 8.40 -6.13
C THR A 70 -23.04 9.23 -4.87
N VAL A 71 -21.92 8.98 -4.19
CA VAL A 71 -21.46 9.81 -3.05
C VAL A 71 -21.15 11.24 -3.50
N LYS A 72 -20.51 11.42 -4.65
CA LYS A 72 -20.17 12.74 -5.21
C LYS A 72 -21.43 13.58 -5.48
N GLU A 73 -22.51 12.95 -5.94
CA GLU A 73 -23.75 13.60 -6.35
C GLU A 73 -24.73 13.78 -5.19
N LEU A 74 -24.93 12.74 -4.39
CA LEU A 74 -26.01 12.68 -3.38
C LEU A 74 -25.50 12.89 -1.93
N GLY A 75 -24.17 12.94 -1.72
CA GLY A 75 -23.60 13.17 -0.39
C GLY A 75 -23.34 11.89 0.41
N ALA A 76 -22.95 12.07 1.67
CA ALA A 76 -22.56 10.95 2.53
C ALA A 76 -23.72 10.11 3.07
N ASP A 77 -24.94 10.61 3.06
CA ASP A 77 -26.13 9.92 3.61
C ASP A 77 -26.50 8.65 2.84
N VAL A 78 -25.95 8.48 1.64
CA VAL A 78 -26.13 7.26 0.85
C VAL A 78 -25.13 6.15 1.17
N ALA A 79 -24.14 6.41 2.03
CA ALA A 79 -23.00 5.54 2.27
C ALA A 79 -23.34 4.06 2.57
N GLU A 80 -24.40 3.84 3.37
CA GLU A 80 -24.85 2.49 3.72
C GLU A 80 -25.64 1.78 2.59
N LYS A 81 -26.07 2.53 1.56
CA LYS A 81 -26.90 2.03 0.45
C LYS A 81 -26.10 1.72 -0.81
N LEU A 82 -24.78 1.94 -0.79
CA LEU A 82 -23.87 1.68 -1.90
C LEU A 82 -23.74 0.18 -2.18
N ASN A 83 -23.29 -0.20 -3.39
CA ASN A 83 -22.99 -1.60 -3.71
C ASN A 83 -21.95 -2.18 -2.74
N VAL A 84 -20.96 -1.36 -2.35
CA VAL A 84 -20.00 -1.66 -1.28
C VAL A 84 -20.09 -0.54 -0.24
N PRO A 85 -20.81 -0.76 0.88
CA PRO A 85 -21.09 0.28 1.87
C PRO A 85 -19.82 0.93 2.43
N LEU A 86 -19.88 2.26 2.53
CA LEU A 86 -18.82 3.06 3.14
C LEU A 86 -19.20 3.49 4.56
N GLN A 87 -18.19 3.71 5.37
CA GLN A 87 -18.37 4.42 6.63
C GLN A 87 -18.74 5.88 6.33
N TYR A 88 -19.73 6.43 7.05
CA TYR A 88 -20.29 7.78 6.82
C TYR A 88 -19.19 8.86 6.67
N TRP A 89 -18.20 8.88 7.59
CA TRP A 89 -17.17 9.92 7.61
C TRP A 89 -16.17 9.78 6.46
N ALA A 90 -15.94 8.56 5.95
CA ALA A 90 -15.16 8.33 4.75
C ALA A 90 -15.90 8.87 3.51
N ALA A 91 -17.18 8.54 3.37
CA ALA A 91 -18.03 9.08 2.31
C ALA A 91 -18.14 10.62 2.40
N ASN A 92 -18.26 11.18 3.60
CA ASN A 92 -18.31 12.63 3.83
C ASN A 92 -16.98 13.31 3.43
N SER A 93 -15.83 12.67 3.67
CA SER A 93 -14.53 13.16 3.20
C SER A 93 -14.49 13.23 1.67
N LEU A 94 -14.92 12.17 0.99
CA LEU A 94 -14.98 12.12 -0.47
C LEU A 94 -15.94 13.20 -1.03
N ASN A 95 -17.14 13.31 -0.47
CA ASN A 95 -18.12 14.30 -0.92
C ASN A 95 -17.64 15.75 -0.72
N LYS A 96 -17.04 16.08 0.43
CA LYS A 96 -16.47 17.41 0.68
C LYS A 96 -15.35 17.80 -0.28
N GLN A 97 -14.64 16.82 -0.83
CA GLN A 97 -13.51 17.00 -1.73
C GLN A 97 -13.84 16.55 -3.17
N LYS A 98 -15.12 16.55 -3.53
CA LYS A 98 -15.65 15.98 -4.78
C LYS A 98 -15.02 16.52 -6.07
N ASP A 99 -14.48 17.73 -6.04
CA ASP A 99 -13.87 18.38 -7.21
C ASP A 99 -12.37 18.02 -7.36
N SER A 100 -11.79 17.35 -6.37
CA SER A 100 -10.39 16.91 -6.37
C SER A 100 -10.23 15.39 -6.18
N LEU A 101 -11.30 14.63 -6.46
CA LEU A 101 -11.27 13.17 -6.36
C LEU A 101 -10.29 12.56 -7.37
N GLN A 102 -9.58 11.56 -6.91
CA GLN A 102 -8.58 10.82 -7.68
C GLN A 102 -8.70 9.32 -7.39
N TYR A 103 -8.20 8.51 -8.30
CA TYR A 103 -8.04 7.08 -8.12
C TYR A 103 -6.68 6.59 -8.59
N LEU A 104 -6.26 5.45 -8.05
CA LEU A 104 -5.03 4.75 -8.42
C LEU A 104 -5.32 3.26 -8.48
N PHE A 105 -4.79 2.59 -9.51
CA PHE A 105 -4.65 1.13 -9.53
C PHE A 105 -3.20 0.77 -9.27
N TYR A 106 -2.96 -0.10 -8.30
CA TYR A 106 -1.62 -0.53 -7.95
C TYR A 106 -1.67 -1.91 -7.28
N ASP A 107 -0.84 -2.84 -7.76
CA ASP A 107 -0.68 -4.18 -7.20
C ASP A 107 0.21 -4.08 -5.94
N ILE A 108 -0.43 -4.16 -4.76
CA ILE A 108 0.24 -3.91 -3.48
C ILE A 108 0.97 -5.14 -2.95
N ASN A 109 0.59 -6.34 -3.41
CA ASN A 109 1.09 -7.63 -2.93
C ASN A 109 1.82 -8.46 -4.00
N ASP A 110 2.03 -7.88 -5.21
CA ASP A 110 2.71 -8.47 -6.35
C ASP A 110 2.06 -9.78 -6.84
N ASP A 111 0.72 -9.87 -6.80
CA ASP A 111 -0.02 -11.06 -7.23
C ASP A 111 -0.56 -10.98 -8.67
N GLY A 112 -0.35 -9.85 -9.33
CA GLY A 112 -0.76 -9.56 -10.70
C GLY A 112 -2.16 -8.97 -10.80
N VAL A 113 -2.86 -8.74 -9.70
CA VAL A 113 -4.16 -8.08 -9.61
C VAL A 113 -3.98 -6.73 -8.91
N ASP A 114 -4.42 -5.64 -9.58
CA ASP A 114 -4.30 -4.33 -8.94
C ASP A 114 -5.42 -4.10 -7.92
N GLU A 115 -5.06 -3.52 -6.78
CA GLU A 115 -6.00 -2.91 -5.86
C GLU A 115 -6.44 -1.54 -6.39
N LEU A 116 -7.63 -1.10 -5.97
CA LEU A 116 -8.15 0.24 -6.26
C LEU A 116 -8.07 1.12 -5.02
N PHE A 117 -7.44 2.28 -5.18
CA PHE A 117 -7.35 3.32 -4.18
C PHE A 117 -8.18 4.52 -4.64
N ILE A 118 -9.06 5.01 -3.78
CA ILE A 118 -9.84 6.23 -4.01
C ILE A 118 -9.43 7.27 -2.96
N GLY A 119 -9.24 8.49 -3.41
CA GLY A 119 -8.84 9.59 -2.53
C GLY A 119 -9.12 10.95 -3.15
N HIS A 120 -8.51 11.96 -2.58
CA HIS A 120 -8.60 13.33 -3.06
C HIS A 120 -7.25 14.05 -2.86
N THR A 121 -7.09 15.21 -3.48
CA THR A 121 -5.93 16.06 -3.21
C THR A 121 -6.07 16.74 -1.84
N SER A 122 -5.05 16.60 -1.01
CA SER A 122 -4.91 17.31 0.27
C SER A 122 -3.53 17.95 0.34
N ASN A 123 -3.46 19.27 0.56
CA ASN A 123 -2.19 20.02 0.58
C ASN A 123 -1.29 19.74 -0.64
N GLY A 124 -1.88 19.63 -1.82
CA GLY A 124 -1.17 19.40 -3.09
C GLY A 124 -0.66 17.96 -3.27
N LYS A 125 -1.06 17.01 -2.43
CA LYS A 125 -0.69 15.59 -2.54
C LYS A 125 -1.92 14.70 -2.49
N PRO A 126 -1.89 13.51 -3.13
CA PRO A 126 -2.94 12.52 -2.97
C PRO A 126 -3.06 12.06 -1.51
N PHE A 127 -4.29 12.00 -1.02
CA PHE A 127 -4.66 11.42 0.26
C PHE A 127 -5.65 10.28 0.02
N THR A 128 -5.28 9.07 0.39
CA THR A 128 -6.13 7.88 0.21
C THR A 128 -7.21 7.84 1.28
N VAL A 129 -8.47 7.81 0.85
CA VAL A 129 -9.64 7.69 1.74
C VAL A 129 -10.08 6.26 1.87
N VAL A 130 -10.14 5.50 0.78
CA VAL A 130 -10.55 4.10 0.81
C VAL A 130 -9.71 3.28 -0.16
N ALA A 131 -9.40 2.05 0.25
CA ALA A 131 -8.73 1.05 -0.57
C ALA A 131 -9.61 -0.19 -0.70
N TYR A 132 -9.62 -0.78 -1.90
CA TYR A 132 -10.39 -1.97 -2.24
C TYR A 132 -9.49 -3.04 -2.85
N TYR A 133 -9.86 -4.30 -2.65
CA TYR A 133 -9.28 -5.47 -3.32
C TYR A 133 -10.38 -6.29 -3.98
N LEU A 134 -10.03 -7.27 -4.80
CA LEU A 134 -10.96 -8.20 -5.42
C LEU A 134 -10.93 -9.55 -4.69
N ASP A 135 -12.07 -9.95 -4.12
CA ASP A 135 -12.33 -11.32 -3.71
C ASP A 135 -12.90 -12.06 -4.94
N GLY A 136 -12.04 -12.74 -5.66
CA GLY A 136 -12.34 -13.22 -7.00
C GLY A 136 -12.62 -12.08 -7.97
N LYS A 137 -13.90 -11.82 -8.27
CA LYS A 137 -14.35 -10.68 -9.09
C LYS A 137 -15.19 -9.67 -8.31
N THR A 138 -15.28 -9.83 -6.99
CA THR A 138 -16.13 -8.98 -6.15
C THR A 138 -15.26 -7.97 -5.40
N PRO A 139 -15.43 -6.66 -5.63
CA PRO A 139 -14.73 -5.63 -4.87
C PRO A 139 -15.11 -5.67 -3.39
N LYS A 140 -14.11 -5.62 -2.53
CA LYS A 140 -14.25 -5.52 -1.08
C LYS A 140 -13.33 -4.44 -0.53
N ILE A 141 -13.72 -3.83 0.58
CA ILE A 141 -12.90 -2.81 1.25
C ILE A 141 -11.71 -3.47 1.96
N LEU A 142 -10.51 -2.94 1.71
CA LEU A 142 -9.32 -3.21 2.51
C LEU A 142 -9.37 -2.38 3.80
N HIS A 143 -9.52 -1.07 3.67
CA HIS A 143 -9.65 -0.16 4.79
C HIS A 143 -10.17 1.22 4.35
N GLN A 144 -10.63 2.04 5.34
CA GLN A 144 -11.12 3.38 5.13
C GLN A 144 -10.47 4.36 6.12
N SER A 145 -9.96 5.48 5.61
CA SER A 145 -9.51 6.61 6.43
C SER A 145 -10.64 7.58 6.66
N TYR A 146 -10.81 8.03 7.90
CA TYR A 146 -11.80 9.05 8.23
C TYR A 146 -11.44 9.84 9.49
N VAL A 147 -12.06 11.00 9.58
CA VAL A 147 -12.04 11.90 10.74
C VAL A 147 -13.47 12.18 11.12
N ALA A 148 -13.92 11.61 12.22
CA ALA A 148 -15.25 11.91 12.79
C ALA A 148 -15.25 13.29 13.48
N GLU A 149 -16.28 13.56 14.30
CA GLU A 149 -16.43 14.81 15.05
C GLU A 149 -15.23 15.14 15.95
N ALA A 150 -15.22 16.34 16.51
CA ALA A 150 -14.20 16.77 17.47
C ALA A 150 -14.15 15.82 18.68
N GLY A 151 -12.97 15.32 19.02
CA GLY A 151 -12.79 14.31 20.07
C GLY A 151 -13.16 12.87 19.66
N GLY A 152 -13.82 12.69 18.52
CA GLY A 152 -14.32 11.40 18.03
C GLY A 152 -13.27 10.51 17.38
N ALA A 153 -13.76 9.44 16.74
CA ALA A 153 -12.94 8.41 16.12
C ALA A 153 -12.12 8.93 14.93
N ARG A 154 -10.94 8.37 14.78
CA ARG A 154 -10.02 8.55 13.66
C ARG A 154 -9.64 7.18 13.15
N SER A 155 -9.53 7.06 11.85
CA SER A 155 -9.01 5.87 11.18
C SER A 155 -8.05 6.27 10.09
N THR A 156 -6.93 5.57 9.99
CA THR A 156 -5.96 5.75 8.92
C THR A 156 -5.27 4.44 8.61
N PHE A 157 -4.65 4.36 7.44
CA PHE A 157 -3.91 3.18 7.02
C PHE A 157 -2.71 3.54 6.15
N SER A 158 -1.79 2.59 6.05
CA SER A 158 -0.64 2.64 5.16
C SER A 158 -0.28 1.24 4.68
N PHE A 159 0.43 1.17 3.57
CA PHE A 159 0.90 -0.08 3.02
C PHE A 159 2.41 -0.21 3.14
N PHE A 160 2.86 -1.45 3.35
CA PHE A 160 4.25 -1.83 3.45
C PHE A 160 4.54 -2.95 2.45
N LYS A 161 5.80 -3.05 2.03
CA LYS A 161 6.27 -4.11 1.13
C LYS A 161 5.79 -5.49 1.56
N GLY A 162 5.55 -6.34 0.57
CA GLY A 162 5.06 -7.69 0.81
C GLY A 162 3.57 -7.77 1.12
N GLY A 163 2.77 -6.78 0.70
CA GLY A 163 1.31 -6.79 0.85
C GLY A 163 0.84 -6.59 2.30
N LEU A 164 1.61 -5.88 3.12
CA LEU A 164 1.19 -5.60 4.49
C LEU A 164 0.38 -4.31 4.55
N LEU A 165 -0.81 -4.41 5.14
CA LEU A 165 -1.71 -3.31 5.45
C LEU A 165 -1.59 -2.98 6.95
N TYR A 166 -1.16 -1.78 7.27
CA TYR A 166 -1.13 -1.23 8.62
C TYR A 166 -2.32 -0.30 8.82
N THR A 167 -3.07 -0.49 9.88
CA THR A 167 -4.23 0.32 10.24
C THR A 167 -4.10 0.86 11.65
N VAL A 168 -4.60 2.09 11.87
CA VAL A 168 -4.68 2.71 13.18
C VAL A 168 -6.06 3.31 13.36
N GLU A 169 -6.74 2.94 14.43
CA GLU A 169 -8.03 3.47 14.83
C GLU A 169 -7.94 3.98 16.26
N PHE A 170 -8.35 5.22 16.50
CA PHE A 170 -8.24 5.83 17.83
C PHE A 170 -9.28 6.91 18.07
N LEU A 171 -9.52 7.22 19.35
CA LEU A 171 -10.31 8.36 19.78
C LEU A 171 -9.42 9.59 19.97
N SER A 172 -9.64 10.64 19.19
CA SER A 172 -8.76 11.81 19.21
C SER A 172 -8.82 12.59 20.56
N GLY A 173 -9.91 12.45 21.33
CA GLY A 173 -10.02 13.05 22.66
C GLY A 173 -9.09 12.44 23.70
N THR A 174 -8.80 11.14 23.60
CA THR A 174 -7.94 10.41 24.57
C THR A 174 -6.61 9.98 23.99
N GLY A 175 -6.54 9.81 22.67
CA GLY A 175 -5.42 9.17 21.98
C GLY A 175 -5.33 7.67 22.20
N ASN A 176 -6.38 7.03 22.73
CA ASN A 176 -6.42 5.58 22.94
C ASN A 176 -6.99 4.87 21.72
N GLY A 177 -6.43 3.72 21.38
CA GLY A 177 -6.86 3.00 20.18
C GLY A 177 -6.16 1.67 19.96
N ASP A 178 -6.33 1.18 18.74
CA ASP A 178 -5.78 -0.06 18.25
C ASP A 178 -4.94 0.20 16.99
N ALA A 179 -3.80 -0.48 16.91
CA ALA A 179 -3.00 -0.56 15.70
C ALA A 179 -2.89 -2.04 15.28
N LYS A 180 -3.10 -2.31 13.99
CA LYS A 180 -3.12 -3.68 13.46
C LYS A 180 -2.33 -3.76 12.16
N VAL A 181 -1.74 -4.93 11.93
CA VAL A 181 -1.09 -5.29 10.67
C VAL A 181 -1.79 -6.49 10.10
N PHE A 182 -2.24 -6.37 8.87
CA PHE A 182 -2.81 -7.46 8.10
C PHE A 182 -1.90 -7.78 6.92
N LYS A 183 -1.93 -9.02 6.48
CA LYS A 183 -1.39 -9.47 5.20
C LYS A 183 -2.54 -9.52 4.21
N LEU A 184 -2.41 -8.87 3.08
CA LEU A 184 -3.27 -9.10 1.93
C LEU A 184 -2.82 -10.39 1.25
N GLU A 185 -3.67 -11.40 1.30
CA GLU A 185 -3.39 -12.68 0.70
C GLU A 185 -3.55 -12.63 -0.83
N PRO A 186 -2.70 -13.34 -1.57
CA PRO A 186 -2.75 -13.31 -3.04
C PRO A 186 -4.11 -13.76 -3.60
N LYS A 187 -4.45 -13.21 -4.77
CA LYS A 187 -5.63 -13.59 -5.57
C LYS A 187 -6.96 -13.48 -4.83
N GLY A 188 -7.04 -12.48 -3.94
CA GLY A 188 -8.29 -12.18 -3.26
C GLY A 188 -8.66 -13.13 -2.13
N ALA A 189 -7.73 -13.90 -1.59
CA ALA A 189 -8.00 -14.81 -0.45
C ALA A 189 -8.28 -14.05 0.87
N GLY A 190 -8.29 -12.70 0.84
CA GLY A 190 -8.68 -11.85 1.95
C GLY A 190 -7.52 -11.29 2.75
N LEU A 191 -7.79 -10.93 4.00
CA LEU A 191 -6.84 -10.36 4.94
C LEU A 191 -6.57 -11.32 6.09
N THR A 192 -5.30 -11.58 6.36
CA THR A 192 -4.85 -12.34 7.55
C THR A 192 -4.27 -11.37 8.58
N LEU A 193 -4.76 -11.38 9.81
CA LEU A 193 -4.16 -10.60 10.89
C LEU A 193 -2.77 -11.14 11.24
N VAL A 194 -1.75 -10.29 11.11
CA VAL A 194 -0.35 -10.62 11.40
C VAL A 194 0.03 -10.20 12.81
N ASN A 195 -0.34 -8.96 13.19
CA ASN A 195 -0.02 -8.41 14.50
C ASN A 195 -1.04 -7.35 14.91
N ALA A 196 -1.19 -7.14 16.21
CA ALA A 196 -2.06 -6.11 16.76
C ALA A 196 -1.57 -5.65 18.13
N LEU A 197 -1.76 -4.36 18.42
CA LEU A 197 -1.54 -3.82 19.76
C LEU A 197 -2.62 -2.78 20.10
N LYS A 198 -2.88 -2.63 21.39
CA LYS A 198 -3.64 -1.51 21.94
C LYS A 198 -2.67 -0.48 22.48
N PHE A 199 -3.02 0.78 22.32
CA PHE A 199 -2.18 1.86 22.79
C PHE A 199 -3.01 2.93 23.52
N GLU A 200 -2.32 3.68 24.36
CA GLU A 200 -2.85 4.86 25.04
C GLU A 200 -2.07 6.09 24.61
N LYS A 201 -2.75 7.24 24.51
CA LYS A 201 -2.15 8.55 24.22
C LYS A 201 -1.25 8.56 22.98
N MET A 202 -1.57 7.73 21.98
CA MET A 202 -0.78 7.54 20.75
C MET A 202 0.68 7.07 21.00
N GLN A 203 0.93 6.36 22.10
CA GLN A 203 2.29 5.92 22.47
C GLN A 203 2.54 4.48 22.00
N PHE A 204 3.12 4.34 20.82
CA PHE A 204 3.63 3.10 20.26
C PHE A 204 4.57 3.41 19.09
N LYS A 205 5.30 2.41 18.61
CA LYS A 205 6.20 2.49 17.45
C LYS A 205 5.83 1.46 16.41
N LEU A 206 6.21 1.70 15.15
CA LEU A 206 6.00 0.74 14.07
C LEU A 206 6.73 -0.59 14.33
N GLU A 207 7.90 -0.52 14.96
CA GLU A 207 8.71 -1.69 15.31
C GLU A 207 7.99 -2.62 16.30
N ASP A 208 7.13 -2.09 17.16
CA ASP A 208 6.31 -2.89 18.10
C ASP A 208 5.32 -3.82 17.34
N LEU A 209 5.02 -3.45 16.10
CA LEU A 209 4.19 -4.24 15.17
C LEU A 209 5.01 -5.05 14.16
N GLY A 210 6.34 -5.02 14.24
CA GLY A 210 7.24 -5.69 13.32
C GLY A 210 7.41 -4.97 11.97
N LEU A 211 7.00 -3.70 11.87
CA LEU A 211 7.11 -2.89 10.67
C LEU A 211 8.37 -2.01 10.69
N LYS A 212 8.90 -1.71 9.50
CA LYS A 212 10.02 -0.77 9.33
C LYS A 212 9.58 0.38 8.44
N GLN A 213 9.84 1.61 8.86
CA GLN A 213 9.51 2.81 8.08
C GLN A 213 10.06 2.77 6.64
N ALA A 214 11.25 2.18 6.45
CA ALA A 214 11.88 2.06 5.13
C ALA A 214 11.11 1.14 4.14
N ASP A 215 10.19 0.31 4.64
CA ASP A 215 9.38 -0.59 3.83
C ASP A 215 7.99 -0.02 3.48
N THR A 216 7.70 1.23 3.91
CA THR A 216 6.45 1.91 3.56
C THR A 216 6.35 2.13 2.06
N ILE A 217 5.19 1.83 1.49
CA ILE A 217 4.84 2.14 0.10
C ILE A 217 4.25 3.55 0.06
N ASP A 218 4.95 4.48 -0.58
CA ASP A 218 4.52 5.88 -0.67
C ASP A 218 3.57 6.08 -1.87
N LEU A 219 2.28 5.86 -1.65
CA LEU A 219 1.26 6.04 -2.68
C LEU A 219 1.19 7.48 -3.19
N THR A 220 1.69 8.49 -2.46
CA THR A 220 1.63 9.89 -2.90
C THR A 220 2.52 10.18 -4.11
N LYS A 221 3.45 9.29 -4.43
CA LYS A 221 4.36 9.39 -5.58
C LYS A 221 3.91 8.62 -6.81
N MET A 222 2.78 7.92 -6.72
CA MET A 222 2.24 7.11 -7.80
C MET A 222 1.43 7.98 -8.78
N ASP A 223 1.10 7.39 -9.93
CA ASP A 223 0.38 8.08 -11.01
C ASP A 223 -1.14 8.04 -10.79
N TRP A 224 -1.60 8.87 -9.85
CA TRP A 224 -3.02 9.06 -9.58
C TRP A 224 -3.73 9.67 -10.78
N LYS A 225 -4.91 9.16 -11.07
CA LYS A 225 -5.79 9.64 -12.14
C LYS A 225 -6.94 10.45 -11.57
N GLU A 226 -7.32 11.50 -12.28
CA GLU A 226 -8.50 12.29 -11.94
C GLU A 226 -9.77 11.43 -12.04
N PHE A 227 -10.62 11.53 -11.04
CA PHE A 227 -11.92 10.86 -11.00
C PHE A 227 -12.97 11.72 -11.73
N LYS A 228 -13.32 11.29 -12.93
CA LYS A 228 -14.31 11.97 -13.79
C LYS A 228 -15.70 11.36 -13.64
#